data_c9a4ed2a91aa8c17ddcf2554da676ffc
#
_entry.id   c9a4ed2a91aa8c17ddcf2554da676ffc
#
_cell.length_a   1.000
_cell.length_b   1.000
_cell.length_c   1.000
_cell.angle_alpha   90.00
_cell.angle_beta   90.00
_cell.angle_gamma   90.00
#
_symmetry.space_group_name_H-M   'P 1'
#
loop_
_entity.id
_entity.type
_entity.pdbx_description
1 polymer ?
#
loop_
_entity_poly.entity_id
_entity_poly.type
_entity_poly.pdbx_seq_one_letter_code
_entity_poly.pdbx_strand_id
1 'polypeptide(L)'
;MRLLRSVILLTLTCCAQITAWAQDRVVESETHRFVEVAKGVWHVSGNGKIHTMSNAMVLVGEFDTLIVDSHVTPSAARTLLDSISAITDKPVRYLVNSHYHFDHAHGNQSFPPGIEIIGHEFTRAKLSGDQGN
;
A
#
# COMPACT_ATOMS: atom_id res chain seq x y z
N MET A 1 -42.90 -42.45 -10.31
CA MET A 1 -42.69 -41.11 -10.94
C MET A 1 -42.53 -39.96 -9.95
N ARG A 2 -42.69 -40.09 -8.64
CA ARG A 2 -42.47 -38.97 -7.66
C ARG A 2 -41.05 -38.88 -7.10
N LEU A 3 -40.28 -39.96 -7.08
CA LEU A 3 -38.90 -40.00 -6.57
C LEU A 3 -37.86 -39.31 -7.51
N LEU A 4 -38.10 -39.29 -8.82
CA LEU A 4 -37.18 -38.71 -9.79
C LEU A 4 -37.20 -37.15 -9.77
N ARG A 5 -38.30 -36.53 -9.34
CA ARG A 5 -38.42 -35.07 -9.28
C ARG A 5 -37.69 -34.47 -8.06
N SER A 6 -37.54 -35.21 -6.98
CA SER A 6 -36.85 -34.73 -5.77
C SER A 6 -35.33 -34.75 -5.87
N VAL A 7 -34.75 -35.64 -6.69
CA VAL A 7 -33.32 -35.75 -6.88
C VAL A 7 -32.78 -34.62 -7.78
N ILE A 8 -33.59 -34.19 -8.77
CA ILE A 8 -33.19 -33.09 -9.68
C ILE A 8 -33.17 -31.73 -8.96
N LEU A 9 -34.02 -31.53 -7.95
CA LEU A 9 -34.03 -30.26 -7.21
C LEU A 9 -32.86 -30.10 -6.23
N LEU A 10 -32.26 -31.21 -5.77
CA LEU A 10 -31.10 -31.16 -4.85
C LEU A 10 -29.78 -30.93 -5.55
N THR A 11 -29.66 -31.26 -6.83
CA THR A 11 -28.41 -31.07 -7.59
C THR A 11 -28.22 -29.67 -8.16
N LEU A 12 -29.29 -28.87 -8.28
CA LEU A 12 -29.20 -27.49 -8.76
C LEU A 12 -28.79 -26.50 -7.68
N THR A 13 -28.89 -26.86 -6.39
CA THR A 13 -28.56 -25.95 -5.29
C THR A 13 -27.06 -25.97 -4.93
N CYS A 14 -26.29 -26.91 -5.47
CA CYS A 14 -24.87 -27.07 -5.12
C CYS A 14 -23.89 -26.33 -6.04
N CYS A 15 -24.34 -25.73 -7.15
CA CYS A 15 -23.48 -25.04 -8.12
C CYS A 15 -23.47 -23.52 -8.01
N ALA A 16 -24.13 -22.92 -7.03
CA ALA A 16 -24.16 -21.46 -6.87
C ALA A 16 -23.28 -20.97 -5.72
N GLN A 17 -22.18 -21.66 -5.44
CA GLN A 17 -21.05 -21.01 -4.76
C GLN A 17 -20.25 -20.24 -5.82
N ILE A 18 -20.86 -19.19 -6.34
CA ILE A 18 -20.12 -18.14 -7.01
C ILE A 18 -19.15 -17.61 -5.96
N THR A 19 -17.86 -17.92 -6.13
CA THR A 19 -16.80 -17.22 -5.41
C THR A 19 -17.00 -15.74 -5.72
N ALA A 20 -17.59 -15.02 -4.78
CA ALA A 20 -17.57 -13.58 -4.81
C ALA A 20 -16.07 -13.21 -4.79
N TRP A 21 -15.51 -12.90 -5.94
CA TRP A 21 -14.21 -12.26 -6.02
C TRP A 21 -14.35 -11.01 -5.17
N ALA A 22 -13.62 -10.93 -4.07
CA ALA A 22 -13.57 -9.73 -3.29
C ALA A 22 -13.17 -8.61 -4.24
N GLN A 23 -14.08 -7.71 -4.50
CA GLN A 23 -13.80 -6.57 -5.36
C GLN A 23 -12.76 -5.74 -4.62
N ASP A 24 -11.60 -5.52 -5.26
CA ASP A 24 -10.52 -4.74 -4.66
C ASP A 24 -11.08 -3.40 -4.16
N ARG A 25 -10.87 -3.11 -2.88
CA ARG A 25 -11.24 -1.81 -2.34
C ARG A 25 -10.29 -0.78 -2.92
N VAL A 26 -10.84 0.18 -3.68
CA VAL A 26 -10.08 1.25 -4.31
C VAL A 26 -10.47 2.58 -3.68
N VAL A 27 -9.48 3.37 -3.28
CA VAL A 27 -9.64 4.72 -2.76
C VAL A 27 -8.78 5.66 -3.60
N GLU A 28 -9.38 6.71 -4.12
CA GLU A 28 -8.70 7.76 -4.87
C GLU A 28 -8.55 9.00 -3.98
N SER A 29 -7.34 9.51 -3.88
CA SER A 29 -7.07 10.83 -3.35
C SER A 29 -6.82 11.84 -4.48
N GLU A 30 -6.50 13.08 -4.13
CA GLU A 30 -6.17 14.08 -5.15
C GLU A 30 -4.98 13.66 -6.03
N THR A 31 -3.97 12.98 -5.46
CA THR A 31 -2.69 12.69 -6.13
C THR A 31 -2.35 11.21 -6.21
N HIS A 32 -3.01 10.35 -5.41
CA HIS A 32 -2.69 8.94 -5.31
C HIS A 32 -3.93 8.05 -5.44
N ARG A 33 -3.69 6.86 -5.97
CA ARG A 33 -4.65 5.76 -6.04
C ARG A 33 -4.19 4.63 -5.11
N PHE A 34 -5.07 4.23 -4.20
CA PHE A 34 -4.87 3.15 -3.24
C PHE A 34 -5.72 1.95 -3.65
N VAL A 35 -5.11 0.78 -3.73
CA VAL A 35 -5.79 -0.50 -4.01
C VAL A 35 -5.49 -1.46 -2.86
N GLU A 36 -6.52 -1.89 -2.13
CA GLU A 36 -6.36 -2.86 -1.06
C GLU A 36 -6.16 -4.25 -1.66
N VAL A 37 -4.91 -4.72 -1.67
CA VAL A 37 -4.52 -6.02 -2.26
C VAL A 37 -4.66 -7.18 -1.28
N ALA A 38 -4.69 -6.89 0.01
CA ALA A 38 -5.04 -7.80 1.09
C ALA A 38 -5.53 -6.95 2.27
N LYS A 39 -6.23 -7.54 3.23
CA LYS A 39 -6.77 -6.81 4.40
C LYS A 39 -5.68 -5.96 5.06
N GLY A 40 -5.84 -4.64 5.02
CA GLY A 40 -4.89 -3.67 5.57
C GLY A 40 -3.60 -3.49 4.77
N VAL A 41 -3.46 -4.11 3.60
CA VAL A 41 -2.28 -3.98 2.72
C VAL A 41 -2.71 -3.27 1.44
N TRP A 42 -2.13 -2.11 1.20
CA TRP A 42 -2.50 -1.23 0.10
C TRP A 42 -1.34 -1.02 -0.86
N HIS A 43 -1.57 -1.26 -2.13
CA HIS A 43 -0.70 -0.77 -3.19
C HIS A 43 -1.06 0.68 -3.49
N VAL A 44 -0.05 1.53 -3.61
CA VAL A 44 -0.23 2.97 -3.85
C VAL A 44 0.53 3.39 -5.10
N SER A 45 -0.16 4.02 -6.01
CA SER A 45 0.43 4.61 -7.21
C SER A 45 0.04 6.08 -7.37
N GLY A 46 0.86 6.87 -8.04
CA GLY A 46 0.46 8.20 -8.46
C GLY A 46 -0.64 8.15 -9.52
N ASN A 47 -1.58 9.08 -9.49
CA ASN A 47 -2.66 9.19 -10.48
C ASN A 47 -2.33 10.13 -11.65
N GLY A 48 -1.06 10.50 -11.81
CA GLY A 48 -0.56 11.37 -12.88
C GLY A 48 -0.58 12.87 -12.57
N LYS A 49 -1.18 13.30 -11.46
CA LYS A 49 -1.19 14.72 -11.05
C LYS A 49 0.09 15.14 -10.32
N ILE A 50 0.88 14.19 -9.85
CA ILE A 50 2.15 14.42 -9.18
C ILE A 50 3.20 13.42 -9.66
N HIS A 51 4.46 13.85 -9.65
CA HIS A 51 5.57 13.03 -10.11
C HIS A 51 6.07 12.11 -8.98
N THR A 52 5.67 10.84 -9.02
CA THR A 52 6.04 9.81 -8.04
C THR A 52 7.23 8.96 -8.46
N MET A 53 7.36 8.65 -9.75
CA MET A 53 8.29 7.73 -10.42
C MET A 53 8.24 6.27 -9.95
N SER A 54 7.83 6.02 -8.70
CA SER A 54 7.71 4.68 -8.12
C SER A 54 6.33 4.47 -7.52
N ASN A 55 6.02 3.23 -7.18
CA ASN A 55 4.89 2.89 -6.34
C ASN A 55 5.33 2.87 -4.87
N ALA A 56 4.34 2.93 -3.98
CA ALA A 56 4.53 2.73 -2.55
C ALA A 56 3.57 1.63 -2.06
N MET A 57 3.79 1.16 -0.85
CA MET A 57 2.81 0.34 -0.13
C MET A 57 2.49 0.97 1.20
N VAL A 58 1.25 0.76 1.66
CA VAL A 58 0.82 1.13 3.02
C VAL A 58 0.27 -0.11 3.70
N LEU A 59 0.80 -0.40 4.87
CA LEU A 59 0.35 -1.49 5.72
C LEU A 59 -0.29 -0.88 6.98
N VAL A 60 -1.59 -1.12 7.13
CA VAL A 60 -2.38 -0.66 8.28
C VAL A 60 -2.39 -1.76 9.32
N GLY A 61 -1.59 -1.60 10.37
CA GLY A 61 -1.50 -2.51 11.51
C GLY A 61 -2.66 -2.35 12.50
N GLU A 62 -2.52 -2.95 13.67
CA GLU A 62 -3.54 -2.83 14.73
C GLU A 62 -3.52 -1.45 15.39
N PHE A 63 -2.32 -0.88 15.62
CA PHE A 63 -2.14 0.37 16.37
C PHE A 63 -1.54 1.50 15.51
N ASP A 64 -0.84 1.17 14.44
CA ASP A 64 -0.08 2.11 13.62
C ASP A 64 -0.05 1.70 12.15
N THR A 65 0.58 2.53 11.35
CA THR A 65 0.71 2.37 9.90
C THR A 65 2.19 2.42 9.52
N LEU A 66 2.56 1.52 8.59
CA LEU A 66 3.86 1.44 7.96
C LEU A 66 3.74 1.80 6.48
N ILE A 67 4.68 2.59 5.98
CA ILE A 67 4.81 2.91 4.55
C ILE A 67 6.06 2.22 4.01
N VAL A 68 5.99 1.68 2.82
CA VAL A 68 7.16 1.22 2.05
C VAL A 68 7.37 2.17 0.90
N ASP A 69 8.55 2.77 0.86
CA ASP A 69 9.04 3.77 -0.10
C ASP A 69 8.31 5.13 -0.06
N SER A 70 9.05 6.17 -0.36
CA SER A 70 8.65 7.57 -0.15
C SER A 70 8.52 8.39 -1.43
N HIS A 71 8.59 7.73 -2.60
CA HIS A 71 8.61 8.40 -3.91
C HIS A 71 9.85 9.29 -4.17
N VAL A 72 9.88 9.91 -5.36
CA VAL A 72 11.03 10.66 -5.87
C VAL A 72 11.09 12.11 -5.37
N THR A 73 9.95 12.73 -5.03
CA THR A 73 9.91 14.14 -4.67
C THR A 73 9.40 14.38 -3.25
N PRO A 74 9.88 15.43 -2.57
CA PRO A 74 9.32 15.85 -1.30
C PRO A 74 7.82 16.13 -1.34
N SER A 75 7.32 16.68 -2.46
CA SER A 75 5.89 16.92 -2.64
C SER A 75 5.09 15.63 -2.75
N ALA A 76 5.58 14.63 -3.51
CA ALA A 76 4.93 13.34 -3.61
C ALA A 76 4.85 12.62 -2.25
N ALA A 77 5.93 12.67 -1.47
CA ALA A 77 5.95 12.10 -0.12
C ALA A 77 4.96 12.80 0.83
N ARG A 78 4.89 14.13 0.81
CA ARG A 78 3.91 14.88 1.62
C ARG A 78 2.48 14.54 1.25
N THR A 79 2.15 14.56 -0.04
CA THR A 79 0.78 14.24 -0.48
C THR A 79 0.43 12.76 -0.28
N LEU A 80 1.41 11.85 -0.27
CA LEU A 80 1.20 10.46 0.16
C LEU A 80 0.79 10.41 1.63
N LEU A 81 1.53 11.07 2.52
CA LEU A 81 1.21 11.15 3.96
C LEU A 81 -0.17 11.73 4.21
N ASP A 82 -0.51 12.84 3.56
CA ASP A 82 -1.81 13.50 3.69
C ASP A 82 -2.95 12.58 3.21
N SER A 83 -2.70 11.79 2.16
CA SER A 83 -3.69 10.90 1.56
C SER A 83 -3.97 9.64 2.39
N ILE A 84 -3.11 9.26 3.34
CA ILE A 84 -3.30 8.07 4.18
C ILE A 84 -4.56 8.19 5.04
N SER A 85 -4.94 9.40 5.43
CA SER A 85 -6.18 9.65 6.19
C SER A 85 -7.45 9.18 5.46
N ALA A 86 -7.41 8.99 4.14
CA ALA A 86 -8.52 8.44 3.36
C ALA A 86 -8.74 6.92 3.57
N ILE A 87 -7.74 6.21 4.09
CA ILE A 87 -7.79 4.75 4.30
C ILE A 87 -7.71 4.35 5.79
N THR A 88 -7.14 5.18 6.65
CA THR A 88 -7.00 4.89 8.08
C THR A 88 -6.80 6.17 8.91
N ASP A 89 -7.23 6.14 10.17
CA ASP A 89 -6.96 7.16 11.19
C ASP A 89 -5.72 6.84 12.05
N LYS A 90 -5.08 5.68 11.81
CA LYS A 90 -3.93 5.24 12.59
C LYS A 90 -2.67 6.02 12.22
N PRO A 91 -1.85 6.39 13.21
CA PRO A 91 -0.65 7.18 12.95
C PRO A 91 0.37 6.41 12.12
N VAL A 92 1.03 7.10 11.20
CA VAL A 92 2.22 6.55 10.52
C VAL A 92 3.38 6.58 11.52
N ARG A 93 3.99 5.42 11.76
CA ARG A 93 5.13 5.25 12.67
C ARG A 93 6.39 4.83 11.94
N TYR A 94 6.26 4.13 10.82
CA TYR A 94 7.39 3.51 10.15
C TYR A 94 7.39 3.84 8.65
N LEU A 95 8.59 4.13 8.14
CA LEU A 95 8.90 4.18 6.73
C LEU A 95 9.98 3.15 6.43
N VAL A 96 9.70 2.19 5.58
CA VAL A 96 10.69 1.21 5.12
C VAL A 96 11.17 1.59 3.73
N ASN A 97 12.48 1.71 3.53
CA ASN A 97 13.02 1.82 2.18
C ASN A 97 13.34 0.42 1.64
N SER A 98 12.69 0.05 0.55
CA SER A 98 12.96 -1.21 -0.16
C SER A 98 14.41 -1.24 -0.66
N HIS A 99 14.91 -0.12 -1.15
CA HIS A 99 16.30 0.08 -1.56
C HIS A 99 16.65 1.58 -1.64
N TYR A 100 17.89 1.90 -2.01
CA TYR A 100 18.47 3.25 -1.93
C TYR A 100 18.20 4.15 -3.14
N HIS A 101 17.59 3.68 -4.21
CA HIS A 101 17.39 4.50 -5.40
C HIS A 101 16.51 5.71 -5.09
N PHE A 102 16.77 6.80 -5.80
CA PHE A 102 16.21 8.11 -5.52
C PHE A 102 14.68 8.15 -5.63
N ASP A 103 14.10 7.39 -6.55
CA ASP A 103 12.65 7.29 -6.76
C ASP A 103 11.92 6.53 -5.65
N HIS A 104 12.66 5.87 -4.76
CA HIS A 104 12.14 5.15 -3.59
C HIS A 104 12.43 5.84 -2.25
N ALA A 105 13.48 6.67 -2.19
CA ALA A 105 13.99 7.19 -0.93
C ALA A 105 14.13 8.72 -0.84
N HIS A 106 14.06 9.47 -1.93
CA HIS A 106 14.23 10.93 -1.90
C HIS A 106 13.12 11.64 -1.12
N GLY A 107 11.94 11.07 -1.02
CA GLY A 107 10.86 11.58 -0.21
C GLY A 107 11.08 11.49 1.30
N ASN A 108 12.07 10.71 1.78
CA ASN A 108 12.36 10.50 3.21
C ASN A 108 12.46 11.80 4.00
N GLN A 109 13.08 12.82 3.41
CA GLN A 109 13.27 14.15 4.00
C GLN A 109 11.95 14.88 4.34
N SER A 110 10.84 14.42 3.82
CA SER A 110 9.51 15.02 4.04
C SER A 110 8.74 14.37 5.17
N PHE A 111 9.24 13.26 5.71
CA PHE A 111 8.61 12.60 6.84
C PHE A 111 8.94 13.35 8.13
N PRO A 112 7.94 13.64 8.97
CA PRO A 112 8.13 14.40 10.19
C PRO A 112 9.00 13.64 11.21
N PRO A 113 9.65 14.36 12.14
CA PRO A 113 10.32 13.73 13.27
C PRO A 113 9.39 12.80 14.05
N GLY A 114 9.93 11.64 14.47
CA GLY A 114 9.17 10.61 15.19
C GLY A 114 8.69 9.45 14.32
N ILE A 115 8.82 9.55 12.99
CA ILE A 115 8.69 8.40 12.10
C ILE A 115 10.06 7.72 12.00
N GLU A 116 10.09 6.42 12.30
CA GLU A 116 11.29 5.60 12.22
C GLU A 116 11.52 5.15 10.77
N ILE A 117 12.69 5.50 10.21
CA ILE A 117 13.07 5.10 8.85
C ILE A 117 13.92 3.84 8.93
N ILE A 118 13.43 2.77 8.34
CA ILE A 118 14.02 1.43 8.36
C ILE A 118 14.53 1.08 6.97
N GLY A 119 15.71 0.51 6.87
CA GLY A 119 16.29 0.02 5.63
C GLY A 119 17.45 -0.93 5.89
N HIS A 120 17.84 -1.66 4.86
CA HIS A 120 19.06 -2.46 4.92
C HIS A 120 20.27 -1.56 5.18
N GLU A 121 21.30 -2.07 5.87
CA GLU A 121 22.54 -1.30 6.17
C GLU A 121 23.19 -0.69 4.92
N PHE A 122 23.19 -1.42 3.82
CA PHE A 122 23.67 -0.92 2.52
C PHE A 122 22.84 0.28 2.01
N THR A 123 21.52 0.22 2.13
CA THR A 123 20.63 1.33 1.79
C THR A 123 20.95 2.56 2.63
N ARG A 124 21.12 2.38 3.94
CA ARG A 124 21.51 3.45 4.86
C ARG A 124 22.85 4.07 4.48
N ALA A 125 23.88 3.25 4.21
CA ALA A 125 25.22 3.75 3.82
C ALA A 125 25.14 4.59 2.54
N LYS A 126 24.38 4.13 1.52
CA LYS A 126 24.20 4.88 0.28
C LYS A 126 23.47 6.20 0.48
N LEU A 127 22.42 6.22 1.30
CA LEU A 127 21.62 7.43 1.55
C LEU A 127 22.33 8.44 2.45
N SER A 128 23.20 8.00 3.35
CA SER A 128 24.04 8.89 4.21
C SER A 128 25.30 9.41 3.54
N GLY A 129 25.57 9.01 2.29
CA GLY A 129 26.78 9.39 1.58
C GLY A 129 28.02 8.62 2.01
N ASP A 130 27.88 7.64 2.90
CA ASP A 130 28.96 6.73 3.29
C ASP A 130 29.18 5.72 2.14
N GLN A 131 30.14 6.04 1.29
CA GLN A 131 30.44 5.23 0.09
C GLN A 131 31.22 3.95 0.44
N GLY A 132 31.52 3.72 1.71
CA GLY A 132 32.28 2.55 2.18
C GLY A 132 33.59 2.43 1.39
N ASN A 133 34.70 2.85 1.95
CA ASN A 133 36.01 2.54 1.38
C ASN A 133 36.31 1.04 1.54
#